data_0cbc2e4e5d16ca9b8dda18c8a33d868a
#
_entry.id   0cbc2e4e5d16ca9b8dda18c8a33d868a
#
_cell.length_a   1.000
_cell.length_b   1.000
_cell.length_c   1.000
_cell.angle_alpha   90.00
_cell.angle_beta   90.00
_cell.angle_gamma   90.00
#
_symmetry.space_group_name_H-M   'P 1'
#
loop_
_entity.id
_entity.type
_entity.pdbx_description
1 polymer ?
#
loop_
_entity_poly.entity_id
_entity_poly.type
_entity_poly.pdbx_seq_one_letter_code
_entity_poly.pdbx_strand_id
1 'polypeptide(L)'
;STIVREGTNGPAGRLAETREEEEAAIAACDRLRHEADMLEVLREALSDAANEASRTFLAPVTARASRYIQQLLPGCDLSFNEELGLTGLTRAGIDESCGDLSRGTQEQLAILTRLAFADLLLEDGAPISLILDDPLVYSDDARLETMTDILQDASKRMQVILLTCRSKAFRHVEANRITLR
;
A
#
# COMPACT_ATOMS: atom_id res chain seq x y z
N SER A 1 50.74 -23.39 60.35
CA SER A 1 50.78 -22.76 59.01
C SER A 1 49.67 -23.29 58.09
N THR A 2 48.43 -23.29 58.52
CA THR A 2 47.28 -23.79 57.76
C THR A 2 46.23 -22.66 57.42
N ILE A 3 46.55 -21.42 57.79
CA ILE A 3 45.56 -20.30 57.71
C ILE A 3 45.66 -19.47 56.46
N VAL A 4 46.65 -19.68 55.57
CA VAL A 4 46.93 -18.81 54.42
C VAL A 4 46.39 -19.39 53.14
N ARG A 5 45.70 -20.52 53.11
CA ARG A 5 45.17 -21.14 51.87
C ARG A 5 43.66 -21.00 51.65
N GLU A 6 42.94 -20.23 52.46
CA GLU A 6 41.50 -20.05 52.39
C GLU A 6 41.11 -18.71 51.64
N GLY A 7 42.05 -18.03 51.00
CA GLY A 7 41.84 -16.66 50.46
C GLY A 7 40.88 -16.52 49.30
N THR A 8 40.64 -17.58 48.56
CA THR A 8 39.75 -17.52 47.38
C THR A 8 38.62 -18.56 47.35
N ASN A 9 38.72 -19.63 48.19
CA ASN A 9 37.72 -20.69 48.26
C ASN A 9 36.97 -20.74 49.61
N GLY A 10 37.15 -19.76 50.47
CA GLY A 10 36.44 -19.65 51.75
C GLY A 10 35.03 -19.08 51.60
N PRO A 11 34.18 -19.15 52.65
CA PRO A 11 32.82 -18.60 52.62
C PRO A 11 32.76 -17.13 52.24
N ALA A 12 33.77 -16.33 52.61
CA ALA A 12 33.87 -14.90 52.25
C ALA A 12 34.19 -14.70 50.79
N GLY A 13 35.02 -15.54 50.16
CA GLY A 13 35.31 -15.47 48.71
C GLY A 13 34.10 -15.82 47.90
N ARG A 14 33.36 -16.88 48.26
CA ARG A 14 32.09 -17.22 47.57
C ARG A 14 31.04 -16.15 47.73
N LEU A 15 30.95 -15.49 48.88
CA LEU A 15 30.01 -14.38 49.06
C LEU A 15 30.35 -13.18 48.18
N ALA A 16 31.64 -12.86 48.01
CA ALA A 16 32.09 -11.79 47.11
C ALA A 16 31.77 -12.13 45.64
N GLU A 17 32.07 -13.34 45.20
CA GLU A 17 31.77 -13.83 43.86
C GLU A 17 30.26 -13.80 43.55
N THR A 18 29.41 -14.27 44.47
CA THR A 18 27.95 -14.22 44.30
C THR A 18 27.41 -12.80 44.26
N ARG A 19 28.02 -11.85 44.97
CA ARG A 19 27.64 -10.43 44.89
C ARG A 19 28.01 -9.78 43.55
N GLU A 20 29.21 -10.10 43.06
CA GLU A 20 29.62 -9.63 41.74
C GLU A 20 28.72 -10.19 40.61
N GLU A 21 28.32 -11.47 40.72
CA GLU A 21 27.37 -12.08 39.79
C GLU A 21 25.98 -11.42 39.87
N GLU A 22 25.51 -11.13 41.11
CA GLU A 22 24.22 -10.43 41.31
C GLU A 22 24.25 -9.02 40.72
N GLU A 23 25.30 -8.23 40.99
CA GLU A 23 25.46 -6.88 40.44
C GLU A 23 25.54 -6.90 38.92
N ALA A 24 26.28 -7.86 38.33
CA ALA A 24 26.37 -8.05 36.91
C ALA A 24 25.00 -8.41 36.27
N ALA A 25 24.25 -9.30 36.97
CA ALA A 25 22.91 -9.68 36.52
C ALA A 25 21.90 -8.53 36.60
N ILE A 26 21.95 -7.72 37.65
CA ILE A 26 21.14 -6.50 37.79
C ILE A 26 21.45 -5.52 36.66
N ALA A 27 22.75 -5.22 36.44
CA ALA A 27 23.16 -4.31 35.36
C ALA A 27 22.79 -4.82 33.97
N ALA A 28 22.81 -6.13 33.75
CA ALA A 28 22.34 -6.72 32.48
C ALA A 28 20.82 -6.58 32.33
N CYS A 29 20.08 -6.81 33.42
CA CYS A 29 18.62 -6.64 33.40
C CYS A 29 18.21 -5.19 33.14
N ASP A 30 18.89 -4.22 33.73
CA ASP A 30 18.60 -2.81 33.52
C ASP A 30 18.93 -2.36 32.10
N ARG A 31 20.02 -2.86 31.50
CA ARG A 31 20.33 -2.63 30.09
C ARG A 31 19.25 -3.19 29.18
N LEU A 32 18.82 -4.43 29.40
CA LEU A 32 17.77 -5.06 28.59
C LEU A 32 16.42 -4.35 28.71
N ARG A 33 16.08 -3.87 29.90
CA ARG A 33 14.88 -3.05 30.11
C ARG A 33 14.96 -1.75 29.32
N HIS A 34 16.06 -1.04 29.43
CA HIS A 34 16.26 0.21 28.67
C HIS A 34 16.20 -0.01 27.16
N GLU A 35 16.79 -1.10 26.66
CA GLU A 35 16.72 -1.48 25.26
C GLU A 35 15.27 -1.81 24.84
N ALA A 36 14.53 -2.53 25.66
CA ALA A 36 13.11 -2.82 25.42
C ALA A 36 12.26 -1.55 25.38
N ASP A 37 12.46 -0.63 26.33
CA ASP A 37 11.75 0.65 26.36
C ASP A 37 12.04 1.49 25.11
N MET A 38 13.31 1.55 24.67
CA MET A 38 13.67 2.25 23.42
C MET A 38 13.03 1.62 22.18
N LEU A 39 13.00 0.29 22.09
CA LEU A 39 12.36 -0.41 20.98
C LEU A 39 10.85 -0.20 20.97
N GLU A 40 10.21 -0.12 22.13
CA GLU A 40 8.78 0.18 22.23
C GLU A 40 8.47 1.60 21.71
N VAL A 41 9.23 2.60 22.14
CA VAL A 41 9.08 3.98 21.64
C VAL A 41 9.31 4.06 20.13
N LEU A 42 10.32 3.35 19.61
CA LEU A 42 10.58 3.31 18.18
C LEU A 42 9.41 2.66 17.42
N ARG A 43 8.88 1.53 17.93
CA ARG A 43 7.72 0.86 17.34
C ARG A 43 6.50 1.77 17.30
N GLU A 44 6.21 2.50 18.37
CA GLU A 44 5.10 3.45 18.42
C GLU A 44 5.29 4.58 17.41
N ALA A 45 6.48 5.19 17.35
CA ALA A 45 6.77 6.27 16.40
C ALA A 45 6.65 5.81 14.94
N LEU A 46 7.12 4.60 14.62
CA LEU A 46 6.96 4.01 13.28
C LEU A 46 5.49 3.71 12.95
N SER A 47 4.73 3.20 13.92
CA SER A 47 3.29 2.95 13.74
C SER A 47 2.52 4.26 13.50
N ASP A 48 2.82 5.30 14.24
CA ASP A 48 2.18 6.61 14.08
C ASP A 48 2.52 7.24 12.73
N ALA A 49 3.77 7.17 12.31
CA ALA A 49 4.20 7.65 11.00
C ALA A 49 3.52 6.88 9.84
N ALA A 50 3.41 5.55 9.96
CA ALA A 50 2.70 4.72 8.98
C ALA A 50 1.20 5.07 8.92
N ASN A 51 0.55 5.27 10.08
CA ASN A 51 -0.84 5.68 10.16
C ASN A 51 -1.08 7.08 9.55
N GLU A 52 -0.17 8.01 9.78
CA GLU A 52 -0.24 9.36 9.20
C GLU A 52 -0.07 9.31 7.68
N ALA A 53 0.91 8.56 7.18
CA ALA A 53 1.10 8.34 5.74
C ALA A 53 -0.14 7.69 5.10
N SER A 54 -0.72 6.67 5.74
CA SER A 54 -1.95 6.02 5.29
C SER A 54 -3.12 7.02 5.21
N ARG A 55 -3.33 7.86 6.23
CA ARG A 55 -4.40 8.86 6.21
C ARG A 55 -4.17 9.93 5.14
N THR A 56 -2.92 10.34 4.94
CA THR A 56 -2.59 11.42 4.01
C THR A 56 -2.68 10.98 2.55
N PHE A 57 -2.28 9.77 2.23
CA PHE A 57 -2.19 9.29 0.83
C PHE A 57 -3.23 8.22 0.50
N LEU A 58 -3.41 7.22 1.34
CA LEU A 58 -4.27 6.08 1.02
C LEU A 58 -5.75 6.44 1.04
N ALA A 59 -6.22 7.14 2.06
CA ALA A 59 -7.62 7.50 2.18
C ALA A 59 -8.12 8.38 1.01
N PRO A 60 -7.39 9.42 0.57
CA PRO A 60 -7.78 10.20 -0.60
C PRO A 60 -7.83 9.39 -1.90
N VAL A 61 -6.86 8.49 -2.13
CA VAL A 61 -6.84 7.62 -3.32
C VAL A 61 -8.01 6.65 -3.29
N THR A 62 -8.23 5.99 -2.15
CA THR A 62 -9.34 5.05 -1.97
C THR A 62 -10.69 5.72 -2.21
N ALA A 63 -10.91 6.92 -1.66
CA ALA A 63 -12.16 7.66 -1.86
C ALA A 63 -12.40 8.03 -3.33
N ARG A 64 -11.33 8.33 -4.10
CA ARG A 64 -11.45 8.60 -5.54
C ARG A 64 -11.68 7.32 -6.32
N ALA A 65 -10.95 6.27 -6.00
CA ALA A 65 -11.09 4.97 -6.63
C ALA A 65 -12.49 4.37 -6.43
N SER A 66 -13.07 4.52 -5.23
CA SER A 66 -14.44 4.09 -4.93
C SER A 66 -15.47 4.74 -5.87
N ARG A 67 -15.32 6.00 -6.22
CA ARG A 67 -16.23 6.67 -7.18
C ARG A 67 -16.21 6.04 -8.56
N TYR A 68 -15.06 5.57 -9.02
CA TYR A 68 -14.92 4.89 -10.29
C TYR A 68 -15.41 3.45 -10.24
N ILE A 69 -15.02 2.73 -9.18
CA ILE A 69 -15.42 1.32 -9.05
C ILE A 69 -16.94 1.16 -8.93
N GLN A 70 -17.62 2.07 -8.24
CA GLN A 70 -19.09 2.04 -8.12
C GLN A 70 -19.79 2.21 -9.47
N GLN A 71 -19.17 2.84 -10.47
CA GLN A 71 -19.72 2.93 -11.82
C GLN A 71 -19.56 1.62 -12.60
N LEU A 72 -18.42 0.93 -12.41
CA LEU A 72 -18.10 -0.30 -13.12
C LEU A 72 -18.68 -1.55 -12.44
N LEU A 73 -18.54 -1.63 -11.13
CA LEU A 73 -18.95 -2.74 -10.27
C LEU A 73 -19.69 -2.20 -9.04
N PRO A 74 -20.99 -1.88 -9.14
CA PRO A 74 -21.76 -1.37 -8.02
C PRO A 74 -21.71 -2.30 -6.80
N GLY A 75 -21.56 -1.71 -5.61
CA GLY A 75 -21.45 -2.45 -4.36
C GLY A 75 -20.09 -3.09 -4.09
N CYS A 76 -19.07 -2.72 -4.86
CA CYS A 76 -17.70 -3.15 -4.65
C CYS A 76 -16.80 -1.97 -4.25
N ASP A 77 -15.77 -2.24 -3.44
CA ASP A 77 -14.73 -1.29 -3.08
C ASP A 77 -13.34 -1.86 -3.36
N LEU A 78 -12.37 -0.98 -3.63
CA LEU A 78 -10.98 -1.38 -3.85
C LEU A 78 -10.25 -1.54 -2.53
N SER A 79 -9.44 -2.59 -2.43
CA SER A 79 -8.58 -2.86 -1.28
C SER A 79 -7.13 -2.53 -1.63
N PHE A 80 -6.45 -1.80 -0.75
CA PHE A 80 -5.05 -1.41 -0.90
C PHE A 80 -4.24 -1.85 0.32
N ASN A 81 -2.95 -2.13 0.12
CA ASN A 81 -2.01 -2.31 1.21
C ASN A 81 -1.41 -0.96 1.67
N GLU A 82 -0.59 -1.00 2.71
CA GLU A 82 0.08 0.18 3.27
C GLU A 82 1.03 0.88 2.28
N GLU A 83 1.50 0.16 1.26
CA GLU A 83 2.40 0.66 0.21
C GLU A 83 1.64 1.26 -0.99
N LEU A 84 0.31 1.49 -0.88
CA LEU A 84 -0.58 1.95 -1.94
C LEU A 84 -0.73 0.97 -3.11
N GLY A 85 -0.32 -0.29 -2.93
CA GLY A 85 -0.52 -1.36 -3.89
C GLY A 85 -1.97 -1.86 -3.85
N LEU A 86 -2.61 -2.00 -5.00
CA LEU A 86 -3.92 -2.61 -5.12
C LEU A 86 -3.83 -4.10 -4.76
N THR A 87 -4.53 -4.52 -3.73
CA THR A 87 -4.53 -5.92 -3.26
C THR A 87 -5.72 -6.71 -3.75
N GLY A 88 -6.84 -6.05 -4.00
CA GLY A 88 -8.05 -6.74 -4.41
C GLY A 88 -9.29 -5.87 -4.45
N LEU A 89 -10.40 -6.53 -4.28
CA LEU A 89 -11.75 -5.99 -4.34
C LEU A 89 -12.56 -6.54 -3.16
N THR A 90 -13.24 -5.67 -2.43
CA THR A 90 -14.22 -6.09 -1.42
C THR A 90 -15.60 -6.05 -2.02
N ARG A 91 -16.36 -7.16 -1.94
CA ARG A 91 -17.74 -7.29 -2.40
C ARG A 91 -18.61 -7.89 -1.32
N ALA A 92 -19.65 -7.20 -0.90
CA ALA A 92 -20.57 -7.65 0.18
C ALA A 92 -19.83 -8.07 1.46
N GLY A 93 -18.72 -7.39 1.81
CA GLY A 93 -17.89 -7.71 2.97
C GLY A 93 -16.93 -8.90 2.79
N ILE A 94 -16.81 -9.45 1.58
CA ILE A 94 -15.87 -10.53 1.24
C ILE A 94 -14.74 -9.91 0.42
N ASP A 95 -13.49 -10.14 0.85
CA ASP A 95 -12.31 -9.68 0.14
C ASP A 95 -11.88 -10.72 -0.91
N GLU A 96 -11.80 -10.29 -2.15
CA GLU A 96 -11.31 -11.06 -3.29
C GLU A 96 -9.91 -10.56 -3.66
N SER A 97 -8.90 -11.42 -3.60
CA SER A 97 -7.53 -11.06 -4.00
C SER A 97 -7.45 -10.75 -5.49
N CYS A 98 -6.60 -9.78 -5.88
CA CYS A 98 -6.32 -9.48 -7.28
C CYS A 98 -5.96 -10.73 -8.10
N GLY A 99 -5.24 -11.69 -7.51
CA GLY A 99 -4.84 -12.94 -8.16
C GLY A 99 -6.01 -13.85 -8.54
N ASP A 100 -7.12 -13.76 -7.82
CA ASP A 100 -8.31 -14.58 -8.02
C ASP A 100 -9.31 -13.96 -9.01
N LEU A 101 -9.12 -12.67 -9.35
CA LEU A 101 -9.97 -11.94 -10.28
C LEU A 101 -9.64 -12.30 -11.74
N SER A 102 -10.64 -12.17 -12.62
CA SER A 102 -10.41 -12.32 -14.05
C SER A 102 -9.42 -11.26 -14.56
N ARG A 103 -8.65 -11.60 -15.61
CA ARG A 103 -7.68 -10.65 -16.21
C ARG A 103 -8.33 -9.32 -16.63
N GLY A 104 -9.55 -9.38 -17.17
CA GLY A 104 -10.29 -8.18 -17.53
C GLY A 104 -10.61 -7.31 -16.32
N THR A 105 -11.02 -7.93 -15.19
CA THR A 105 -11.26 -7.21 -13.94
C THR A 105 -9.97 -6.61 -13.38
N GLN A 106 -8.87 -7.37 -13.35
CA GLN A 106 -7.57 -6.87 -12.90
C GLN A 106 -7.11 -5.64 -13.69
N GLU A 107 -7.23 -5.68 -15.01
CA GLU A 107 -6.89 -4.58 -15.91
C GLU A 107 -7.76 -3.35 -15.64
N GLN A 108 -9.06 -3.53 -15.51
CA GLN A 108 -10.02 -2.46 -15.20
C GLN A 108 -9.68 -1.80 -13.86
N LEU A 109 -9.46 -2.59 -12.80
CA LEU A 109 -9.08 -2.07 -11.48
C LEU A 109 -7.76 -1.29 -11.52
N ALA A 110 -6.77 -1.78 -12.28
CA ALA A 110 -5.49 -1.09 -12.45
C ALA A 110 -5.66 0.27 -13.15
N ILE A 111 -6.55 0.38 -14.13
CA ILE A 111 -6.86 1.65 -14.81
C ILE A 111 -7.58 2.60 -13.85
N LEU A 112 -8.59 2.13 -13.10
CA LEU A 112 -9.32 2.95 -12.13
C LEU A 112 -8.42 3.47 -11.00
N THR A 113 -7.48 2.65 -10.55
CA THR A 113 -6.47 3.05 -9.58
C THR A 113 -5.58 4.17 -10.12
N ARG A 114 -5.09 4.06 -11.38
CA ARG A 114 -4.30 5.12 -12.02
C ARG A 114 -5.10 6.42 -12.19
N LEU A 115 -6.39 6.33 -12.52
CA LEU A 115 -7.27 7.50 -12.57
C LEU A 115 -7.41 8.17 -11.19
N ALA A 116 -7.56 7.39 -10.13
CA ALA A 116 -7.65 7.92 -8.78
C ALA A 116 -6.38 8.67 -8.35
N PHE A 117 -5.19 8.13 -8.68
CA PHE A 117 -3.92 8.82 -8.47
C PHE A 117 -3.79 10.07 -9.34
N ALA A 118 -4.19 10.00 -10.61
CA ALA A 118 -4.15 11.15 -11.50
C ALA A 118 -5.04 12.29 -11.00
N ASP A 119 -6.26 11.99 -10.53
CA ASP A 119 -7.14 12.99 -9.92
C ASP A 119 -6.53 13.62 -8.66
N LEU A 120 -5.84 12.83 -7.83
CA LEU A 120 -5.15 13.36 -6.64
C LEU A 120 -4.06 14.36 -7.02
N LEU A 121 -3.23 14.00 -7.98
CA LEU A 121 -2.14 14.85 -8.46
C LEU A 121 -2.63 16.12 -9.17
N LEU A 122 -3.79 16.04 -9.84
CA LEU A 122 -4.42 17.22 -10.47
C LEU A 122 -4.88 18.24 -9.41
N GLU A 123 -5.39 17.80 -8.28
CA GLU A 123 -5.81 18.69 -7.18
C GLU A 123 -4.61 19.46 -6.60
N ASP A 124 -3.42 18.85 -6.63
CA ASP A 124 -2.16 19.51 -6.28
C ASP A 124 -1.64 20.47 -7.36
N GLY A 125 -2.38 20.62 -8.47
CA GLY A 125 -2.05 21.55 -9.56
C GLY A 125 -1.05 21.01 -10.58
N ALA A 126 -0.67 19.73 -10.50
CA ALA A 126 0.24 19.11 -11.46
C ALA A 126 -0.48 18.80 -12.79
N PRO A 127 0.09 19.17 -13.97
CA PRO A 127 -0.46 18.73 -15.25
C PRO A 127 -0.23 17.22 -15.42
N ILE A 128 -1.32 16.47 -15.64
CA ILE A 128 -1.27 15.01 -15.72
C ILE A 128 -1.71 14.53 -17.08
N SER A 129 -0.99 13.54 -17.60
CA SER A 129 -1.38 12.78 -18.79
C SER A 129 -1.46 11.30 -18.44
N LEU A 130 -2.58 10.65 -18.72
CA LEU A 130 -2.77 9.22 -18.57
C LEU A 130 -2.53 8.56 -19.93
N ILE A 131 -1.53 7.68 -20.00
CA ILE A 131 -1.19 6.91 -21.19
C ILE A 131 -1.59 5.46 -20.97
N LEU A 132 -2.42 4.92 -21.83
CA LEU A 132 -2.90 3.54 -21.81
C LEU A 132 -2.50 2.85 -23.12
N ASP A 133 -1.75 1.75 -23.00
CA ASP A 133 -1.29 0.95 -24.12
C ASP A 133 -2.12 -0.33 -24.21
N ASP A 134 -2.83 -0.45 -25.33
CA ASP A 134 -3.77 -1.53 -25.69
C ASP A 134 -4.71 -1.93 -24.52
N PRO A 135 -5.38 -0.94 -23.85
CA PRO A 135 -6.19 -1.21 -22.66
C PRO A 135 -7.48 -1.96 -23.00
N LEU A 136 -8.03 -2.62 -21.97
CA LEU A 136 -9.35 -3.26 -21.99
C LEU A 136 -9.47 -4.41 -23.00
N VAL A 137 -8.35 -5.10 -23.25
CA VAL A 137 -8.31 -6.21 -24.21
C VAL A 137 -9.20 -7.38 -23.78
N TYR A 138 -9.29 -7.59 -22.48
CA TYR A 138 -10.05 -8.69 -21.86
C TYR A 138 -11.43 -8.27 -21.33
N SER A 139 -11.90 -7.08 -21.69
CA SER A 139 -13.21 -6.60 -21.28
C SER A 139 -14.31 -7.09 -22.22
N ASP A 140 -15.45 -7.45 -21.66
CA ASP A 140 -16.69 -7.62 -22.41
C ASP A 140 -17.23 -6.26 -22.89
N ASP A 141 -18.20 -6.27 -23.82
CA ASP A 141 -18.69 -5.06 -24.48
C ASP A 141 -19.32 -4.09 -23.47
N ALA A 142 -20.09 -4.56 -22.50
CA ALA A 142 -20.76 -3.69 -21.52
C ALA A 142 -19.75 -3.00 -20.58
N ARG A 143 -18.74 -3.73 -20.11
CA ARG A 143 -17.69 -3.17 -19.28
C ARG A 143 -16.76 -2.26 -20.08
N LEU A 144 -16.51 -2.60 -21.34
CA LEU A 144 -15.74 -1.73 -22.26
C LEU A 144 -16.43 -0.38 -22.43
N GLU A 145 -17.74 -0.38 -22.64
CA GLU A 145 -18.55 0.84 -22.75
C GLU A 145 -18.46 1.69 -21.47
N THR A 146 -18.72 1.08 -20.30
CA THR A 146 -18.61 1.77 -19.02
C THR A 146 -17.20 2.34 -18.78
N MET A 147 -16.16 1.57 -19.07
CA MET A 147 -14.78 2.03 -18.89
C MET A 147 -14.42 3.17 -19.86
N THR A 148 -14.91 3.13 -21.09
CA THR A 148 -14.69 4.22 -22.06
C THR A 148 -15.42 5.49 -21.64
N ASP A 149 -16.61 5.39 -21.07
CA ASP A 149 -17.35 6.54 -20.52
C ASP A 149 -16.59 7.18 -19.35
N ILE A 150 -16.05 6.36 -18.45
CA ILE A 150 -15.20 6.83 -17.33
C ILE A 150 -13.95 7.56 -17.87
N LEU A 151 -13.27 6.99 -18.86
CA LEU A 151 -12.09 7.60 -19.48
C LEU A 151 -12.43 8.90 -20.21
N GLN A 152 -13.57 8.95 -20.89
CA GLN A 152 -14.05 10.13 -21.58
C GLN A 152 -14.42 11.25 -20.59
N ASP A 153 -15.03 10.91 -19.45
CA ASP A 153 -15.25 11.89 -18.40
C ASP A 153 -13.94 12.40 -17.79
N ALA A 154 -12.97 11.52 -17.55
CA ALA A 154 -11.64 11.92 -17.10
C ALA A 154 -10.91 12.84 -18.09
N SER A 155 -11.12 12.65 -19.39
CA SER A 155 -10.50 13.47 -20.45
C SER A 155 -10.92 14.94 -20.44
N LYS A 156 -12.00 15.28 -19.72
CA LYS A 156 -12.42 16.67 -19.50
C LYS A 156 -11.52 17.43 -18.53
N ARG A 157 -10.76 16.69 -17.69
CA ARG A 157 -9.91 17.24 -16.63
C ARG A 157 -8.42 17.03 -16.88
N MET A 158 -8.07 15.95 -17.56
CA MET A 158 -6.68 15.57 -17.84
C MET A 158 -6.52 15.07 -19.27
N GLN A 159 -5.30 15.03 -19.76
CA GLN A 159 -5.03 14.41 -21.04
C GLN A 159 -5.07 12.88 -20.91
N VAL A 160 -5.92 12.23 -21.73
CA VAL A 160 -5.95 10.76 -21.84
C VAL A 160 -5.47 10.38 -23.23
N ILE A 161 -4.39 9.60 -23.31
CA ILE A 161 -3.81 9.06 -24.53
C ILE A 161 -4.03 7.56 -24.53
N LEU A 162 -4.77 7.08 -25.51
CA LEU A 162 -5.08 5.67 -25.68
C LEU A 162 -4.41 5.16 -26.96
N LEU A 163 -3.45 4.27 -26.81
CA LEU A 163 -2.80 3.55 -27.89
C LEU A 163 -3.51 2.21 -28.07
N THR A 164 -3.92 1.88 -29.30
CA THR A 164 -4.62 0.59 -29.52
C THR A 164 -4.50 0.10 -30.95
N CYS A 165 -4.37 -1.20 -31.12
CA CYS A 165 -4.53 -1.89 -32.40
C CYS A 165 -6.01 -2.22 -32.70
N ARG A 166 -6.92 -2.06 -31.72
CA ARG A 166 -8.36 -2.40 -31.79
C ARG A 166 -9.24 -1.18 -32.05
N SER A 167 -8.93 -0.38 -33.03
CA SER A 167 -9.64 0.90 -33.35
C SER A 167 -11.16 0.77 -33.44
N LYS A 168 -11.67 -0.40 -33.86
CA LYS A 168 -13.12 -0.67 -33.94
C LYS A 168 -13.80 -0.72 -32.57
N ALA A 169 -13.11 -1.17 -31.53
CA ALA A 169 -13.64 -1.26 -30.17
C ALA A 169 -13.92 0.14 -29.58
N PHE A 170 -13.12 1.13 -29.98
CA PHE A 170 -13.23 2.51 -29.48
C PHE A 170 -13.88 3.48 -30.49
N ARG A 171 -14.60 2.96 -31.50
CA ARG A 171 -15.18 3.81 -32.57
C ARG A 171 -16.20 4.83 -32.07
N HIS A 172 -16.86 4.57 -30.93
CA HIS A 172 -17.89 5.42 -30.33
C HIS A 172 -17.29 6.51 -29.40
N VAL A 173 -16.00 6.43 -29.08
CA VAL A 173 -15.33 7.39 -28.23
C VAL A 173 -15.07 8.68 -29.01
N GLU A 174 -15.47 9.81 -28.46
CA GLU A 174 -15.16 11.14 -29.01
C GLU A 174 -13.71 11.51 -28.69
N ALA A 175 -12.84 11.42 -29.67
CA ALA A 175 -11.41 11.70 -29.50
C ALA A 175 -10.75 12.14 -30.83
N ASN A 176 -9.64 12.86 -30.70
CA ASN A 176 -8.72 13.07 -31.83
C ASN A 176 -8.01 11.77 -32.17
N ARG A 177 -8.15 11.31 -33.42
CA ARG A 177 -7.57 10.02 -33.85
C ARG A 177 -6.36 10.26 -34.72
N ILE A 178 -5.26 9.62 -34.33
CA ILE A 178 -3.99 9.63 -35.03
C ILE A 178 -3.67 8.20 -35.45
N THR A 179 -3.45 7.96 -36.74
CA THR A 179 -3.03 6.64 -37.23
C THR A 179 -1.52 6.65 -37.38
N LEU A 180 -0.86 5.78 -36.62
CA LEU A 180 0.59 5.54 -36.77
C LEU A 180 0.79 4.58 -37.96
N ARG A 181 1.78 4.89 -38.82
CA ARG A 181 2.18 4.08 -39.97
C ARG A 181 3.50 3.39 -39.69
#